data_9bda04bd49583ee26cadc918a6b6f0da
#
_entry.id   9bda04bd49583ee26cadc918a6b6f0da
#
_cell.length_a   1.000
_cell.length_b   1.000
_cell.length_c   1.000
_cell.angle_alpha   90.00
_cell.angle_beta   90.00
_cell.angle_gamma   90.00
#
_symmetry.space_group_name_H-M   'P 1'
#
loop_
_entity.id
_entity.type
_entity.pdbx_description
1 polymer ?
#
loop_
_entity_poly.entity_id
_entity_poly.type
_entity_poly.pdbx_seq_one_letter_code
_entity_poly.pdbx_strand_id
1 'polypeptide(L)'
;IEESGTSKGSFYHYFEGKDALLGSLAYMMDEKYEELEPTISEDADCYEVLLYLNRELLTMIEESINVELLTRLYSTQLTTHGERPLLDHGRTYYKLLKKIISRGREKKELRTDMSVSEMVRYYAMCERALLYEWCLRKGEYSLSEEAERKFPMMIGSLK
;
A
#
# COMPACT_ATOMS: atom_id res chain seq x y z
N ILE A 1 4.04 -16.31 -4.18
CA ILE A 1 3.94 -17.22 -3.80
C ILE A 1 3.17 -18.10 -4.29
N GLU A 2 3.02 -18.61 -4.35
CA GLU A 2 2.66 -19.43 -4.48
C GLU A 2 2.21 -20.16 -4.85
N GLU A 3 1.94 -20.84 -5.24
CA GLU A 3 1.53 -21.64 -5.16
C GLU A 3 1.31 -22.24 -4.69
N SER A 4 0.94 -22.50 -4.74
CA SER A 4 0.78 -23.17 -3.97
C SER A 4 1.42 -23.46 -3.21
N GLY A 5 1.57 -23.88 -3.48
CA GLY A 5 2.16 -24.49 -2.37
C GLY A 5 3.05 -23.58 -1.87
N THR A 6 3.37 -22.86 -2.75
CA THR A 6 4.01 -21.94 -2.21
C THR A 6 3.22 -21.26 -1.40
N SER A 7 3.05 -21.84 -0.57
CA SER A 7 2.40 -21.35 0.50
C SER A 7 3.11 -20.22 1.12
N LYS A 8 2.42 -19.54 2.00
CA LYS A 8 2.98 -18.46 2.78
C LYS A 8 4.13 -18.95 3.65
N GLY A 9 4.10 -20.21 4.04
CA GLY A 9 5.19 -20.84 4.74
C GLY A 9 6.46 -20.92 3.90
N SER A 10 6.32 -21.33 2.63
CA SER A 10 7.44 -21.39 1.71
C SER A 10 8.03 -19.99 1.45
N PHE A 11 7.16 -19.00 1.29
CA PHE A 11 7.61 -17.62 1.14
C PHE A 11 8.48 -17.22 2.32
N TYR A 12 8.05 -17.55 3.53
CA TYR A 12 8.78 -17.21 4.75
C TYR A 12 10.16 -17.86 4.78
N HIS A 13 10.28 -19.07 4.29
CA HIS A 13 11.57 -19.81 4.30
C HIS A 13 12.58 -19.26 3.31
N TYR A 14 12.15 -18.62 2.24
CA TYR A 14 13.06 -18.08 1.25
C TYR A 14 13.81 -16.85 1.75
N PHE A 15 13.36 -16.20 2.81
CA PHE A 15 13.94 -14.95 3.26
C PHE A 15 14.49 -15.11 4.67
N GLU A 16 15.80 -14.87 4.80
CA GLU A 16 16.42 -14.95 6.09
C GLU A 16 16.35 -13.60 6.75
N GLY A 17 15.86 -13.58 7.97
CA GLY A 17 15.80 -12.38 8.76
C GLY A 17 14.62 -11.48 8.43
N LYS A 18 14.35 -10.60 9.37
CA LYS A 18 13.16 -9.74 9.33
C LYS A 18 13.25 -8.68 8.25
N ASP A 19 14.44 -8.15 8.01
CA ASP A 19 14.65 -7.10 7.00
C ASP A 19 14.40 -7.62 5.59
N ALA A 20 14.78 -8.87 5.34
CA ALA A 20 14.54 -9.50 4.04
C ALA A 20 13.05 -9.66 3.78
N LEU A 21 12.27 -10.03 4.81
CA LEU A 21 10.82 -10.17 4.69
C LEU A 21 10.16 -8.83 4.40
N LEU A 22 10.63 -7.77 5.04
CA LEU A 22 10.10 -6.43 4.80
C LEU A 22 10.39 -5.96 3.39
N GLY A 23 11.61 -6.23 2.91
CA GLY A 23 11.96 -5.92 1.53
C GLY A 23 11.04 -6.63 0.55
N SER A 24 10.66 -7.87 0.88
CA SER A 24 9.76 -8.65 0.04
C SER A 24 8.35 -8.08 -0.01
N LEU A 25 7.83 -7.57 1.11
CA LEU A 25 6.51 -6.92 1.11
C LEU A 25 6.55 -5.67 0.23
N ALA A 26 7.58 -4.84 0.41
CA ALA A 26 7.74 -3.64 -0.40
C ALA A 26 7.84 -3.99 -1.89
N TYR A 27 8.57 -5.04 -2.23
CA TYR A 27 8.70 -5.51 -3.60
C TYR A 27 7.34 -5.94 -4.17
N MET A 28 6.55 -6.69 -3.41
CA MET A 28 5.22 -7.12 -3.84
C MET A 28 4.30 -5.93 -4.10
N MET A 29 4.36 -4.91 -3.26
CA MET A 29 3.59 -3.69 -3.45
C MET A 29 4.02 -2.97 -4.73
N ASP A 30 5.32 -2.88 -4.96
CA ASP A 30 5.86 -2.22 -6.15
C ASP A 30 5.48 -3.00 -7.41
N GLU A 31 5.57 -4.31 -7.38
CA GLU A 31 5.14 -5.16 -8.50
C GLU A 31 3.66 -4.93 -8.83
N LYS A 32 2.83 -4.86 -7.81
CA LYS A 32 1.40 -4.63 -8.03
C LYS A 32 1.16 -3.28 -8.68
N TYR A 33 1.87 -2.25 -8.26
CA TYR A 33 1.74 -0.93 -8.85
C TYR A 33 2.25 -0.89 -10.29
N GLU A 34 3.32 -1.62 -10.61
CA GLU A 34 3.79 -1.75 -11.99
C GLU A 34 2.73 -2.43 -12.87
N GLU A 35 2.03 -3.42 -12.33
CA GLU A 35 0.96 -4.11 -13.02
C GLU A 35 -0.23 -3.18 -13.25
N LEU A 36 -0.54 -2.33 -12.27
CA LEU A 36 -1.72 -1.46 -12.35
C LEU A 36 -1.51 -0.22 -13.22
N GLU A 37 -0.30 0.31 -13.26
CA GLU A 37 -0.04 1.57 -13.95
C GLU A 37 -0.54 1.60 -15.40
N PRO A 38 -0.29 0.58 -16.23
CA PRO A 38 -0.78 0.60 -17.62
C PRO A 38 -2.30 0.57 -17.74
N THR A 39 -3.02 0.20 -16.68
CA THR A 39 -4.48 0.13 -16.72
C THR A 39 -5.14 1.48 -16.42
N ILE A 40 -4.35 2.49 -16.04
CA ILE A 40 -4.88 3.78 -15.63
C ILE A 40 -4.98 4.71 -16.83
N SER A 41 -6.21 5.15 -17.14
CA SER A 41 -6.41 6.14 -18.21
C SER A 41 -5.92 7.51 -17.76
N GLU A 42 -5.30 8.25 -18.68
CA GLU A 42 -4.86 9.61 -18.39
C GLU A 42 -6.04 10.56 -18.16
N ASP A 43 -7.20 10.21 -18.70
CA ASP A 43 -8.40 11.03 -18.53
C ASP A 43 -9.18 10.70 -17.26
N ALA A 44 -8.80 9.65 -16.55
CA ALA A 44 -9.51 9.24 -15.34
C ALA A 44 -9.36 10.28 -14.23
N ASP A 45 -10.39 10.43 -13.42
CA ASP A 45 -10.35 11.31 -12.24
C ASP A 45 -9.29 10.78 -11.27
N CYS A 46 -8.37 11.64 -10.87
CA CYS A 46 -7.22 11.21 -10.07
C CYS A 46 -7.61 10.74 -8.67
N TYR A 47 -8.66 11.33 -8.08
CA TYR A 47 -9.14 10.84 -6.79
C TYR A 47 -9.67 9.41 -6.92
N GLU A 48 -10.45 9.13 -7.99
CA GLU A 48 -10.94 7.78 -8.23
C GLU A 48 -9.80 6.80 -8.49
N VAL A 49 -8.74 7.26 -9.17
CA VAL A 49 -7.55 6.42 -9.40
C VAL A 49 -6.89 6.07 -8.05
N LEU A 50 -6.81 7.03 -7.13
CA LEU A 50 -6.24 6.78 -5.80
C LEU A 50 -7.05 5.72 -5.04
N LEU A 51 -8.37 5.75 -5.15
CA LEU A 51 -9.23 4.74 -4.54
C LEU A 51 -9.05 3.38 -5.20
N TYR A 52 -8.92 3.36 -6.52
CA TYR A 52 -8.67 2.15 -7.28
C TYR A 52 -7.34 1.49 -6.86
N LEU A 53 -6.27 2.28 -6.77
CA LEU A 53 -4.97 1.76 -6.36
C LEU A 53 -5.02 1.15 -4.96
N ASN A 54 -5.71 1.80 -4.05
CA ASN A 54 -5.85 1.27 -2.69
C ASN A 54 -6.61 -0.05 -2.70
N ARG A 55 -7.74 -0.12 -3.39
CA ARG A 55 -8.56 -1.33 -3.42
C ARG A 55 -7.76 -2.51 -3.98
N GLU A 56 -7.06 -2.29 -5.10
CA GLU A 56 -6.30 -3.36 -5.73
C GLU A 56 -5.13 -3.81 -4.86
N LEU A 57 -4.45 -2.86 -4.23
CA LEU A 57 -3.31 -3.19 -3.38
C LEU A 57 -3.74 -3.98 -2.15
N LEU A 58 -4.77 -3.52 -1.45
CA LEU A 58 -5.19 -4.19 -0.22
C LEU A 58 -5.85 -5.55 -0.49
N THR A 59 -6.51 -5.69 -1.63
CA THR A 59 -7.04 -6.99 -2.05
C THR A 59 -5.87 -7.96 -2.28
N MET A 60 -4.82 -7.52 -2.96
CA MET A 60 -3.63 -8.36 -3.19
C MET A 60 -3.00 -8.77 -1.86
N ILE A 61 -2.87 -7.83 -0.93
CA ILE A 61 -2.27 -8.13 0.38
C ILE A 61 -3.12 -9.15 1.14
N GLU A 62 -4.42 -8.96 1.17
CA GLU A 62 -5.32 -9.87 1.87
C GLU A 62 -5.26 -11.29 1.30
N GLU A 63 -5.17 -11.39 -0.02
CA GLU A 63 -5.14 -12.69 -0.70
C GLU A 63 -3.79 -13.38 -0.64
N SER A 64 -2.71 -12.61 -0.54
CA SER A 64 -1.36 -13.15 -0.66
C SER A 64 -0.60 -13.32 0.65
N ILE A 65 -1.00 -12.62 1.70
CA ILE A 65 -0.25 -12.58 2.95
C ILE A 65 -1.20 -12.82 4.12
N ASN A 66 -0.89 -13.78 4.99
CA ASN A 66 -1.73 -13.96 6.16
C ASN A 66 -1.44 -12.87 7.21
N VAL A 67 -2.41 -12.63 8.07
CA VAL A 67 -2.35 -11.54 9.04
C VAL A 67 -1.19 -11.69 10.02
N GLU A 68 -0.83 -12.93 10.36
CA GLU A 68 0.27 -13.16 11.30
C GLU A 68 1.61 -12.74 10.72
N LEU A 69 1.84 -13.09 9.45
CA LEU A 69 3.06 -12.68 8.76
C LEU A 69 3.10 -11.16 8.62
N LEU A 70 1.98 -10.56 8.21
CA LEU A 70 1.92 -9.11 8.06
C LEU A 70 2.19 -8.41 9.39
N THR A 71 1.63 -8.93 10.49
CA THR A 71 1.87 -8.39 11.84
C THR A 71 3.36 -8.40 12.18
N ARG A 72 4.06 -9.49 11.85
CA ARG A 72 5.50 -9.58 12.10
C ARG A 72 6.28 -8.56 11.28
N LEU A 73 5.88 -8.40 10.01
CA LEU A 73 6.55 -7.45 9.13
C LEU A 73 6.42 -6.02 9.66
N TYR A 74 5.23 -5.64 10.08
CA TYR A 74 5.02 -4.30 10.62
C TYR A 74 5.68 -4.10 11.98
N SER A 75 5.67 -5.12 12.83
CA SER A 75 6.36 -5.05 14.12
C SER A 75 7.86 -4.80 13.91
N THR A 76 8.43 -5.48 12.92
CA THR A 76 9.85 -5.32 12.61
C THR A 76 10.16 -3.90 12.14
N GLN A 77 9.25 -3.29 11.39
CA GLN A 77 9.43 -1.90 10.95
C GLN A 77 9.62 -0.93 12.10
N LEU A 78 8.92 -1.19 13.20
CA LEU A 78 8.99 -0.29 14.36
C LEU A 78 10.28 -0.47 15.16
N THR A 79 10.89 -1.64 15.08
CA THR A 79 12.04 -1.98 15.92
C THR A 79 13.38 -2.03 15.19
N THR A 80 13.37 -1.99 13.85
CA THR A 80 14.61 -2.05 13.10
C THR A 80 15.40 -0.75 13.20
N HIS A 81 16.72 -0.90 13.20
CA HIS A 81 17.63 0.24 13.18
C HIS A 81 18.16 0.52 11.77
N GLY A 82 17.81 -0.33 10.81
CA GLY A 82 18.25 -0.18 9.43
C GLY A 82 17.28 0.59 8.58
N GLU A 83 17.38 0.37 7.29
CA GLU A 83 16.49 1.01 6.34
C GLU A 83 15.06 0.58 6.53
N ARG A 84 14.14 1.46 6.18
CA ARG A 84 12.70 1.19 6.23
C ARG A 84 12.14 1.26 4.82
N PRO A 85 12.12 0.12 4.10
CA PRO A 85 11.63 0.11 2.71
C PRO A 85 10.24 0.71 2.54
N LEU A 86 9.36 0.57 3.52
CA LEU A 86 8.01 1.12 3.44
C LEU A 86 7.99 2.64 3.47
N LEU A 87 9.08 3.29 3.83
CA LEU A 87 9.19 4.75 3.84
C LEU A 87 10.08 5.29 2.73
N ASP A 88 10.63 4.41 1.87
CA ASP A 88 11.53 4.82 0.79
C ASP A 88 10.71 5.39 -0.38
N HIS A 89 10.72 6.70 -0.52
CA HIS A 89 9.98 7.41 -1.57
C HIS A 89 10.58 7.23 -2.97
N GLY A 90 11.72 6.56 -3.09
CA GLY A 90 12.29 6.20 -4.39
C GLY A 90 11.64 4.98 -5.01
N ARG A 91 10.79 4.28 -4.28
CA ARG A 91 10.14 3.06 -4.78
C ARG A 91 9.03 3.36 -5.78
N THR A 92 8.72 2.38 -6.63
CA THR A 92 7.66 2.45 -7.64
C THR A 92 6.32 2.88 -7.05
N TYR A 93 5.97 2.33 -5.87
CA TYR A 93 4.75 2.68 -5.15
C TYR A 93 4.64 4.20 -4.98
N TYR A 94 5.67 4.81 -4.44
CA TYR A 94 5.65 6.26 -4.19
C TYR A 94 5.73 7.08 -5.47
N LYS A 95 6.46 6.59 -6.46
CA LYS A 95 6.58 7.29 -7.74
C LYS A 95 5.25 7.38 -8.46
N LEU A 96 4.47 6.30 -8.44
CA LEU A 96 3.15 6.31 -9.08
C LEU A 96 2.19 7.23 -8.32
N LEU A 97 2.18 7.17 -6.99
CA LEU A 97 1.35 8.07 -6.19
C LEU A 97 1.68 9.52 -6.47
N LYS A 98 2.97 9.85 -6.54
CA LYS A 98 3.41 11.22 -6.84
C LYS A 98 2.91 11.65 -8.20
N LYS A 99 2.98 10.77 -9.21
CA LYS A 99 2.53 11.06 -10.56
C LYS A 99 1.02 11.35 -10.57
N ILE A 100 0.22 10.50 -9.93
CA ILE A 100 -1.23 10.66 -9.91
C ILE A 100 -1.64 11.91 -9.13
N ILE A 101 -1.04 12.15 -7.97
CA ILE A 101 -1.36 13.30 -7.14
C ILE A 101 -0.96 14.60 -7.85
N SER A 102 0.21 14.63 -8.51
CA SER A 102 0.63 15.80 -9.26
C SER A 102 -0.38 16.11 -10.38
N ARG A 103 -0.79 15.09 -11.11
CA ARG A 103 -1.77 15.24 -12.19
C ARG A 103 -3.12 15.74 -11.63
N GLY A 104 -3.56 15.18 -10.50
CA GLY A 104 -4.83 15.60 -9.89
C GLY A 104 -4.81 17.05 -9.44
N ARG A 105 -3.66 17.53 -8.96
CA ARG A 105 -3.52 18.96 -8.60
C ARG A 105 -3.58 19.83 -9.84
N GLU A 106 -2.90 19.43 -10.92
CA GLU A 106 -2.93 20.18 -12.18
C GLU A 106 -4.32 20.27 -12.76
N LYS A 107 -5.09 19.18 -12.67
CA LYS A 107 -6.46 19.12 -13.16
C LYS A 107 -7.46 19.73 -12.19
N LYS A 108 -7.00 20.16 -11.02
CA LYS A 108 -7.83 20.70 -9.93
C LYS A 108 -8.87 19.70 -9.41
N GLU A 109 -8.53 18.44 -9.50
CA GLU A 109 -9.32 17.36 -8.91
C GLU A 109 -8.91 17.11 -7.46
N LEU A 110 -7.71 17.54 -7.10
CA LEU A 110 -7.18 17.43 -5.74
C LEU A 110 -6.77 18.81 -5.25
N ARG A 111 -6.74 18.97 -3.92
CA ARG A 111 -6.42 20.24 -3.29
C ARG A 111 -4.99 20.69 -3.64
N THR A 112 -4.76 21.99 -3.61
CA THR A 112 -3.48 22.55 -4.05
C THR A 112 -2.72 23.28 -2.92
N ASP A 113 -3.29 23.33 -1.73
CA ASP A 113 -2.68 24.03 -0.59
C ASP A 113 -1.74 23.14 0.22
N MET A 114 -1.58 21.88 -0.16
CA MET A 114 -0.57 20.98 0.41
C MET A 114 0.40 20.58 -0.70
N SER A 115 1.65 20.31 -0.32
CA SER A 115 2.63 19.85 -1.31
C SER A 115 2.31 18.42 -1.75
N VAL A 116 2.76 18.06 -2.95
CA VAL A 116 2.60 16.68 -3.44
C VAL A 116 3.21 15.69 -2.44
N SER A 117 4.38 16.01 -1.90
CA SER A 117 5.06 15.15 -0.95
C SER A 117 4.23 14.89 0.30
N GLU A 118 3.60 15.94 0.84
CA GLU A 118 2.74 15.77 2.02
C GLU A 118 1.51 14.93 1.71
N MET A 119 0.93 15.12 0.54
CA MET A 119 -0.26 14.36 0.14
C MET A 119 0.08 12.89 -0.07
N VAL A 120 1.25 12.60 -0.65
CA VAL A 120 1.73 11.23 -0.81
C VAL A 120 1.94 10.58 0.55
N ARG A 121 2.60 11.30 1.47
CA ARG A 121 2.82 10.78 2.83
C ARG A 121 1.51 10.50 3.55
N TYR A 122 0.54 11.40 3.40
CA TYR A 122 -0.76 11.24 4.02
C TYR A 122 -1.49 10.00 3.48
N TYR A 123 -1.47 9.83 2.16
CA TYR A 123 -2.08 8.66 1.52
C TYR A 123 -1.47 7.36 2.07
N ALA A 124 -0.14 7.28 2.07
CA ALA A 124 0.56 6.09 2.55
C ALA A 124 0.27 5.81 4.02
N MET A 125 0.18 6.86 4.83
CA MET A 125 -0.15 6.74 6.24
C MET A 125 -1.55 6.19 6.43
N CYS A 126 -2.50 6.62 5.62
CA CYS A 126 -3.87 6.12 5.69
C CYS A 126 -3.93 4.63 5.34
N GLU A 127 -3.18 4.21 4.33
CA GLU A 127 -3.11 2.77 3.99
C GLU A 127 -2.52 1.97 5.12
N ARG A 128 -1.42 2.47 5.72
CA ARG A 128 -0.80 1.77 6.85
C ARG A 128 -1.75 1.69 8.05
N ALA A 129 -2.57 2.71 8.25
CA ALA A 129 -3.54 2.68 9.34
C ALA A 129 -4.55 1.54 9.16
N LEU A 130 -5.03 1.33 7.93
CA LEU A 130 -5.95 0.23 7.64
C LEU A 130 -5.29 -1.12 7.88
N LEU A 131 -4.04 -1.27 7.45
CA LEU A 131 -3.30 -2.51 7.63
C LEU A 131 -2.98 -2.76 9.10
N TYR A 132 -2.60 -1.73 9.83
CA TYR A 132 -2.30 -1.84 11.25
C TYR A 132 -3.53 -2.29 12.04
N GLU A 133 -4.66 -1.66 11.77
CA GLU A 133 -5.91 -2.01 12.45
C GLU A 133 -6.31 -3.46 12.16
N TRP A 134 -6.16 -3.89 10.90
CA TRP A 134 -6.46 -5.26 10.51
C TRP A 134 -5.56 -6.26 11.27
N CYS A 135 -4.27 -5.95 11.39
CA CYS A 135 -3.32 -6.76 12.14
C CYS A 135 -3.68 -6.78 13.63
N LEU A 136 -4.01 -5.62 14.18
CA LEU A 136 -4.37 -5.50 15.60
C LEU A 136 -5.59 -6.35 15.93
N ARG A 137 -6.53 -6.44 15.00
CA ARG A 137 -7.74 -7.25 15.17
C ARG A 137 -7.60 -8.66 14.61
N LYS A 138 -6.38 -9.08 14.32
CA LYS A 138 -6.04 -10.44 13.90
C LYS A 138 -6.82 -10.93 12.68
N GLY A 139 -7.13 -10.00 11.79
CA GLY A 139 -7.79 -10.34 10.53
C GLY A 139 -9.22 -10.83 10.69
N GLU A 140 -9.94 -10.37 11.70
CA GLU A 140 -11.29 -10.85 11.98
C GLU A 140 -12.35 -10.38 10.97
N TYR A 141 -11.96 -9.54 10.02
CA TYR A 141 -12.86 -9.03 8.97
C TYR A 141 -12.11 -8.97 7.64
N SER A 142 -12.83 -8.73 6.54
CA SER A 142 -12.22 -8.58 5.24
C SER A 142 -11.54 -7.22 5.13
N LEU A 143 -10.23 -7.23 4.91
CA LEU A 143 -9.44 -6.01 4.76
C LEU A 143 -9.93 -5.19 3.56
N SER A 144 -10.15 -5.85 2.43
CA SER A 144 -10.56 -5.15 1.21
C SER A 144 -11.94 -4.51 1.34
N GLU A 145 -12.88 -5.21 1.98
CA GLU A 145 -14.22 -4.66 2.20
C GLU A 145 -14.19 -3.46 3.15
N GLU A 146 -13.40 -3.56 4.20
CA GLU A 146 -13.29 -2.48 5.17
C GLU A 146 -12.62 -1.26 4.54
N ALA A 147 -11.58 -1.49 3.74
CA ALA A 147 -10.90 -0.42 3.03
C ALA A 147 -11.84 0.28 2.04
N GLU A 148 -12.63 -0.49 1.29
CA GLU A 148 -13.55 0.07 0.33
C GLU A 148 -14.56 1.01 0.98
N ARG A 149 -14.98 0.68 2.21
CA ARG A 149 -15.90 1.52 2.96
C ARG A 149 -15.23 2.75 3.57
N LYS A 150 -14.02 2.61 4.08
CA LYS A 150 -13.38 3.63 4.91
C LYS A 150 -12.36 4.50 4.21
N PHE A 151 -11.67 3.96 3.21
CA PHE A 151 -10.63 4.73 2.57
C PHE A 151 -11.15 6.01 1.89
N PRO A 152 -12.33 5.99 1.25
CA PRO A 152 -12.88 7.25 0.71
C PRO A 152 -13.09 8.31 1.77
N MET A 153 -13.44 7.91 3.00
CA MET A 153 -13.59 8.85 4.11
C MET A 153 -12.24 9.39 4.54
N MET A 154 -11.21 8.52 4.53
CA MET A 154 -9.87 8.90 4.99
C MET A 154 -9.20 9.87 4.05
N ILE A 155 -9.27 9.63 2.73
CA ILE A 155 -8.59 10.50 1.77
C ILE A 155 -9.50 11.50 1.08
N GLY A 156 -10.78 11.58 1.49
CA GLY A 156 -11.69 12.60 0.98
C GLY A 156 -11.17 14.01 1.21
N SER A 157 -10.36 14.19 2.26
CA SER A 157 -9.73 15.48 2.55
C SER A 157 -8.69 15.88 1.51
N LEU A 158 -8.26 14.99 0.63
CA LEU A 158 -7.33 15.33 -0.45
C LEU A 158 -8.01 16.04 -1.62
N LYS A 159 -9.32 16.00 -1.66
CA LYS A 159 -10.08 16.75 -2.67
C LYS A 159 -10.12 18.22 -2.30
#